data_6bad00c0dd3a34ad906f70c287afb49c
#
_entry.id   6bad00c0dd3a34ad906f70c287afb49c
#
_cell.length_a   1.000
_cell.length_b   1.000
_cell.length_c   1.000
_cell.angle_alpha   90.00
_cell.angle_beta   90.00
_cell.angle_gamma   90.00
#
_symmetry.space_group_name_H-M   'P 1'
#
loop_
_entity.id
_entity.type
_entity.pdbx_description
1 polymer ?
#
loop_
_entity_poly.entity_id
_entity_poly.type
_entity_poly.pdbx_seq_one_letter_code
_entity_poly.pdbx_strand_id
1 'polypeptide(L)'
;PCIRKGRSKQSLPMMPMPIDPATRIAELRRRIEDANRRYHGLDAPDITDAQYDALVRELDALEREHPELASTDSPTRKVGATPSGRFAEVVHAVPMLSLGNAFEEGEVADFVRRIRERLDRDELAFSAEPKLDGLAISLRYEDGVFVQGATRGDGATGENVTANLRTISVIPETLKGEGWPKVLEVRCEVYMARADFERW
;
A
#
# COMPACT_ATOMS: atom_id res chain seq x y z
N PRO A 1 -50.04 10.26 -57.81
CA PRO A 1 -49.19 10.99 -56.89
C PRO A 1 -48.38 10.00 -56.00
N CYS A 2 -47.09 9.97 -56.30
CA CYS A 2 -46.16 9.05 -55.67
C CYS A 2 -45.53 9.74 -54.48
N ILE A 3 -45.85 9.29 -53.26
CA ILE A 3 -45.25 9.81 -52.03
C ILE A 3 -43.95 9.04 -51.78
N ARG A 4 -42.81 9.68 -52.00
CA ARG A 4 -41.49 9.17 -51.55
C ARG A 4 -41.39 9.32 -50.03
N LYS A 5 -41.38 8.19 -49.33
CA LYS A 5 -41.00 8.13 -47.89
C LYS A 5 -39.50 8.37 -47.79
N GLY A 6 -39.12 9.49 -47.16
CA GLY A 6 -37.74 9.80 -46.80
C GLY A 6 -37.20 8.77 -45.76
N ARG A 7 -36.11 8.12 -46.07
CA ARG A 7 -35.34 7.32 -45.09
C ARG A 7 -34.64 8.29 -44.15
N SER A 8 -35.04 8.29 -42.88
CA SER A 8 -34.29 8.95 -41.82
C SER A 8 -32.95 8.20 -41.68
N LYS A 9 -31.86 8.90 -41.84
CA LYS A 9 -30.53 8.41 -41.48
C LYS A 9 -30.48 8.34 -39.95
N GLN A 10 -30.61 7.12 -39.39
CA GLN A 10 -30.26 6.88 -38.03
C GLN A 10 -28.74 7.06 -37.89
N SER A 11 -28.33 8.10 -37.18
CA SER A 11 -26.94 8.26 -36.75
C SER A 11 -26.64 7.13 -35.76
N LEU A 12 -25.70 6.25 -36.12
CA LEU A 12 -25.11 5.25 -35.20
C LEU A 12 -24.52 6.02 -34.00
N PRO A 13 -24.74 5.52 -32.77
CA PRO A 13 -24.07 6.10 -31.61
C PRO A 13 -22.57 5.99 -31.81
N MET A 14 -21.86 7.10 -31.71
CA MET A 14 -20.42 7.18 -31.76
C MET A 14 -19.88 6.38 -30.55
N MET A 15 -19.30 5.20 -30.80
CA MET A 15 -18.58 4.47 -29.77
C MET A 15 -17.43 5.36 -29.27
N PRO A 16 -17.24 5.48 -27.94
CA PRO A 16 -16.09 6.22 -27.42
C PRO A 16 -14.82 5.62 -28.00
N MET A 17 -13.99 6.48 -28.57
CA MET A 17 -12.65 6.07 -29.07
C MET A 17 -11.88 5.45 -27.91
N PRO A 18 -11.18 4.32 -28.11
CA PRO A 18 -10.33 3.76 -27.08
C PRO A 18 -9.31 4.83 -26.65
N ILE A 19 -9.23 5.08 -25.35
CA ILE A 19 -8.25 6.01 -24.79
C ILE A 19 -6.87 5.40 -25.05
N ASP A 20 -5.96 6.21 -25.60
CA ASP A 20 -4.58 5.82 -25.83
C ASP A 20 -3.93 5.33 -24.50
N PRO A 21 -3.29 4.15 -24.47
CA PRO A 21 -2.70 3.58 -23.26
C PRO A 21 -1.74 4.54 -22.51
N ALA A 22 -0.93 5.31 -23.24
CA ALA A 22 -0.01 6.27 -22.64
C ALA A 22 -0.76 7.40 -21.92
N THR A 23 -1.85 7.89 -22.52
CA THR A 23 -2.73 8.90 -21.89
C THR A 23 -3.40 8.33 -20.64
N ARG A 24 -3.88 7.08 -20.69
CA ARG A 24 -4.54 6.44 -19.55
C ARG A 24 -3.59 6.18 -18.39
N ILE A 25 -2.38 5.70 -18.67
CA ILE A 25 -1.31 5.51 -17.68
C ILE A 25 -0.97 6.85 -17.00
N ALA A 26 -0.79 7.93 -17.76
CA ALA A 26 -0.49 9.24 -17.21
C ALA A 26 -1.62 9.76 -16.30
N GLU A 27 -2.89 9.57 -16.69
CA GLU A 27 -4.05 9.93 -15.89
C GLU A 27 -4.09 9.13 -14.56
N LEU A 28 -3.90 7.80 -14.62
CA LEU A 28 -3.92 6.93 -13.46
C LEU A 28 -2.81 7.30 -12.48
N ARG A 29 -1.58 7.50 -12.94
CA ARG A 29 -0.46 7.95 -12.11
C ARG A 29 -0.80 9.24 -11.37
N ARG A 30 -1.29 10.24 -12.08
CA ARG A 30 -1.68 11.51 -11.47
C ARG A 30 -2.77 11.35 -10.41
N ARG A 31 -3.80 10.53 -10.67
CA ARG A 31 -4.89 10.28 -9.71
C ARG A 31 -4.42 9.54 -8.47
N ILE A 32 -3.55 8.53 -8.61
CA ILE A 32 -2.97 7.79 -7.50
C ILE A 32 -2.05 8.69 -6.67
N GLU A 33 -1.21 9.51 -7.30
CA GLU A 33 -0.35 10.47 -6.62
C GLU A 33 -1.16 11.52 -5.84
N ASP A 34 -2.25 12.02 -6.42
CA ASP A 34 -3.14 12.97 -5.74
C ASP A 34 -3.84 12.33 -4.53
N ALA A 35 -4.32 11.11 -4.67
CA ALA A 35 -4.91 10.34 -3.58
C ALA A 35 -3.88 10.07 -2.46
N ASN A 36 -2.65 9.70 -2.80
CA ASN A 36 -1.56 9.51 -1.85
C ASN A 36 -1.23 10.80 -1.09
N ARG A 37 -1.15 11.92 -1.78
CA ARG A 37 -0.89 13.22 -1.16
C ARG A 37 -2.02 13.61 -0.19
N ARG A 38 -3.28 13.37 -0.56
CA ARG A 38 -4.44 13.66 0.29
C ARG A 38 -4.48 12.76 1.51
N TYR A 39 -4.24 11.47 1.32
CA TYR A 39 -4.25 10.50 2.41
C TYR A 39 -3.09 10.73 3.39
N HIS A 40 -1.84 10.78 2.88
CA HIS A 40 -0.65 10.84 3.74
C HIS A 40 -0.25 12.26 4.15
N GLY A 41 -0.56 13.27 3.34
CA GLY A 41 -0.10 14.64 3.57
C GLY A 41 -1.14 15.58 4.16
N LEU A 42 -2.43 15.37 3.85
CA LEU A 42 -3.51 16.27 4.23
C LEU A 42 -4.52 15.64 5.19
N ASP A 43 -4.42 14.32 5.45
CA ASP A 43 -5.40 13.55 6.23
C ASP A 43 -6.85 13.77 5.76
N ALA A 44 -7.04 13.92 4.44
CA ALA A 44 -8.31 14.25 3.80
C ALA A 44 -8.54 13.36 2.55
N PRO A 45 -8.71 12.03 2.73
CA PRO A 45 -8.97 11.13 1.61
C PRO A 45 -10.29 11.49 0.92
N ASP A 46 -10.29 11.51 -0.41
CA ASP A 46 -11.46 11.79 -1.25
C ASP A 46 -11.96 10.55 -2.01
N ILE A 47 -11.24 9.45 -1.92
CA ILE A 47 -11.63 8.15 -2.47
C ILE A 47 -11.51 7.06 -1.40
N THR A 48 -12.31 6.00 -1.55
CA THR A 48 -12.23 4.82 -0.67
C THR A 48 -11.02 3.96 -1.00
N ASP A 49 -10.58 3.12 -0.06
CA ASP A 49 -9.49 2.16 -0.27
C ASP A 49 -9.76 1.26 -1.49
N ALA A 50 -11.00 0.77 -1.63
CA ALA A 50 -11.40 -0.05 -2.78
C ALA A 50 -11.27 0.70 -4.12
N GLN A 51 -11.58 2.00 -4.15
CA GLN A 51 -11.40 2.84 -5.33
C GLN A 51 -9.91 3.09 -5.63
N TYR A 52 -9.11 3.34 -4.60
CA TYR A 52 -7.67 3.47 -4.72
C TYR A 52 -7.04 2.20 -5.30
N ASP A 53 -7.37 1.04 -4.73
CA ASP A 53 -6.85 -0.26 -5.19
C ASP A 53 -7.27 -0.60 -6.62
N ALA A 54 -8.48 -0.19 -7.04
CA ALA A 54 -8.90 -0.33 -8.42
C ALA A 54 -8.02 0.48 -9.40
N LEU A 55 -7.65 1.72 -9.02
CA LEU A 55 -6.74 2.55 -9.82
C LEU A 55 -5.34 1.93 -9.92
N VAL A 56 -4.81 1.42 -8.80
CA VAL A 56 -3.49 0.78 -8.76
C VAL A 56 -3.47 -0.50 -9.60
N ARG A 57 -4.51 -1.34 -9.50
CA ARG A 57 -4.64 -2.56 -10.33
C ARG A 57 -4.73 -2.25 -11.82
N GLU A 58 -5.51 -1.25 -12.22
CA GLU A 58 -5.61 -0.83 -13.61
C GLU A 58 -4.26 -0.33 -14.15
N LEU A 59 -3.55 0.48 -13.36
CA LEU A 59 -2.22 0.97 -13.73
C LEU A 59 -1.22 -0.17 -13.87
N ASP A 60 -1.18 -1.11 -12.92
CA ASP A 60 -0.28 -2.26 -12.96
C ASP A 60 -0.54 -3.17 -14.17
N ALA A 61 -1.82 -3.40 -14.52
CA ALA A 61 -2.19 -4.15 -15.71
C ALA A 61 -1.71 -3.47 -16.99
N LEU A 62 -1.94 -2.17 -17.13
CA LEU A 62 -1.48 -1.40 -18.30
C LEU A 62 0.05 -1.33 -18.41
N GLU A 63 0.77 -1.20 -17.28
CA GLU A 63 2.23 -1.20 -17.28
C GLU A 63 2.83 -2.59 -17.61
N ARG A 64 2.10 -3.68 -17.34
CA ARG A 64 2.47 -5.03 -17.80
C ARG A 64 2.21 -5.24 -19.28
N GLU A 65 1.09 -4.73 -19.79
CA GLU A 65 0.77 -4.81 -21.23
C GLU A 65 1.68 -3.92 -22.07
N HIS A 66 2.15 -2.79 -21.50
CA HIS A 66 2.98 -1.78 -22.14
C HIS A 66 4.27 -1.52 -21.34
N PRO A 67 5.22 -2.47 -21.31
CA PRO A 67 6.47 -2.34 -20.53
C PRO A 67 7.31 -1.12 -20.93
N GLU A 68 7.20 -0.66 -22.18
CA GLU A 68 7.88 0.54 -22.69
C GLU A 68 7.37 1.84 -22.06
N LEU A 69 6.16 1.84 -21.49
CA LEU A 69 5.55 2.96 -20.77
C LEU A 69 5.72 2.86 -19.25
N ALA A 70 6.22 1.72 -18.76
CA ALA A 70 6.48 1.53 -17.34
C ALA A 70 7.61 2.45 -16.87
N SER A 71 7.44 3.06 -15.67
CA SER A 71 8.45 3.91 -15.05
C SER A 71 8.95 3.30 -13.75
N THR A 72 10.22 3.52 -13.43
CA THR A 72 10.79 3.19 -12.12
C THR A 72 10.15 4.01 -11.01
N ASP A 73 9.61 5.20 -11.34
CA ASP A 73 8.92 6.11 -10.42
C ASP A 73 7.41 5.86 -10.32
N SER A 74 6.89 4.79 -10.95
CA SER A 74 5.47 4.51 -10.91
C SER A 74 4.94 4.32 -9.48
N PRO A 75 3.75 4.86 -9.14
CA PRO A 75 3.08 4.61 -7.86
C PRO A 75 2.87 3.13 -7.54
N THR A 76 2.80 2.27 -8.55
CA THR A 76 2.71 0.80 -8.38
C THR A 76 3.95 0.18 -7.73
N ARG A 77 5.07 0.90 -7.74
CA ARG A 77 6.37 0.46 -7.17
C ARG A 77 6.76 1.20 -5.90
N LYS A 78 6.03 2.25 -5.54
CA LYS A 78 6.24 3.05 -4.32
C LYS A 78 5.22 2.67 -3.26
N VAL A 79 5.65 2.68 -2.00
CA VAL A 79 4.81 2.39 -0.84
C VAL A 79 4.90 3.57 0.12
N GLY A 80 3.74 4.07 0.57
CA GLY A 80 3.69 5.16 1.54
C GLY A 80 4.04 6.54 0.95
N ALA A 81 4.49 7.46 1.80
CA ALA A 81 4.86 8.81 1.44
C ALA A 81 6.33 9.11 1.77
N THR A 82 6.92 10.04 1.02
CA THR A 82 8.25 10.58 1.32
C THR A 82 8.24 11.21 2.71
N PRO A 83 9.31 11.01 3.54
CA PRO A 83 9.44 11.62 4.85
C PRO A 83 9.20 13.14 4.82
N SER A 84 8.53 13.65 5.85
CA SER A 84 8.12 15.07 5.92
C SER A 84 9.30 16.05 6.15
N GLY A 85 10.47 15.51 6.49
CA GLY A 85 11.68 16.27 6.83
C GLY A 85 11.64 16.92 8.23
N ARG A 86 10.62 16.64 9.04
CA ARG A 86 10.53 17.13 10.43
C ARG A 86 11.38 16.32 11.41
N PHE A 87 11.68 15.07 11.06
CA PHE A 87 12.49 14.14 11.82
C PHE A 87 13.70 13.70 11.00
N ALA A 88 14.73 13.20 11.66
CA ALA A 88 15.88 12.62 10.96
C ALA A 88 15.43 11.40 10.14
N GLU A 89 16.01 11.25 8.96
CA GLU A 89 15.73 10.11 8.08
C GLU A 89 16.40 8.83 8.60
N VAL A 90 15.71 7.70 8.40
CA VAL A 90 16.21 6.36 8.67
C VAL A 90 16.03 5.52 7.41
N VAL A 91 17.15 5.06 6.85
CA VAL A 91 17.14 4.09 5.74
C VAL A 91 16.91 2.69 6.33
N HIS A 92 15.89 1.99 5.85
CA HIS A 92 15.56 0.66 6.30
C HIS A 92 16.58 -0.36 5.79
N ALA A 93 17.15 -1.19 6.68
CA ALA A 93 18.06 -2.27 6.28
C ALA A 93 17.36 -3.31 5.40
N VAL A 94 16.06 -3.54 5.64
CA VAL A 94 15.18 -4.35 4.80
C VAL A 94 13.96 -3.50 4.45
N PRO A 95 13.61 -3.31 3.17
CA PRO A 95 12.47 -2.48 2.77
C PRO A 95 11.17 -2.89 3.45
N MET A 96 10.36 -1.91 3.86
CA MET A 96 9.03 -2.10 4.43
C MET A 96 7.99 -2.13 3.30
N LEU A 97 7.80 -3.31 2.72
CA LEU A 97 6.88 -3.51 1.59
C LEU A 97 5.42 -3.52 2.06
N SER A 98 4.50 -3.22 1.13
CA SER A 98 3.08 -3.46 1.31
C SER A 98 2.73 -4.92 1.07
N LEU A 99 1.66 -5.38 1.70
CA LEU A 99 1.06 -6.68 1.43
C LEU A 99 0.07 -6.56 0.27
N GLY A 100 -0.10 -7.65 -0.49
CA GLY A 100 -1.13 -7.73 -1.51
C GLY A 100 -2.51 -7.82 -0.88
N ASN A 101 -3.50 -7.18 -1.50
CA ASN A 101 -4.90 -7.25 -1.09
C ASN A 101 -5.63 -8.35 -1.87
N ALA A 102 -6.68 -8.90 -1.27
CA ALA A 102 -7.63 -9.80 -1.92
C ALA A 102 -9.05 -9.36 -1.52
N PHE A 103 -9.92 -9.14 -2.51
CA PHE A 103 -11.30 -8.68 -2.30
C PHE A 103 -12.32 -9.74 -2.73
N GLU A 104 -11.89 -10.75 -3.50
CA GLU A 104 -12.72 -11.81 -4.01
C GLU A 104 -12.22 -13.18 -3.58
N GLU A 105 -13.13 -14.13 -3.43
CA GLU A 105 -12.81 -15.51 -3.03
C GLU A 105 -11.78 -16.16 -3.99
N GLY A 106 -11.89 -15.87 -5.29
CA GLY A 106 -10.95 -16.36 -6.30
C GLY A 106 -9.51 -15.89 -6.05
N GLU A 107 -9.30 -14.65 -5.60
CA GLU A 107 -7.98 -14.10 -5.29
C GLU A 107 -7.35 -14.80 -4.08
N VAL A 108 -8.17 -15.14 -3.08
CA VAL A 108 -7.75 -15.92 -1.90
C VAL A 108 -7.39 -17.35 -2.32
N ALA A 109 -8.20 -17.99 -3.17
CA ALA A 109 -7.92 -19.32 -3.69
C ALA A 109 -6.59 -19.35 -4.47
N ASP A 110 -6.35 -18.35 -5.32
CA ASP A 110 -5.09 -18.20 -6.05
C ASP A 110 -3.89 -17.96 -5.13
N PHE A 111 -4.06 -17.18 -4.06
CA PHE A 111 -3.02 -17.00 -3.04
C PHE A 111 -2.64 -18.33 -2.39
N VAL A 112 -3.63 -19.10 -1.95
CA VAL A 112 -3.42 -20.44 -1.35
C VAL A 112 -2.74 -21.38 -2.34
N ARG A 113 -3.19 -21.41 -3.60
CA ARG A 113 -2.60 -22.24 -4.66
C ARG A 113 -1.12 -21.91 -4.85
N ARG A 114 -0.76 -20.64 -5.00
CA ARG A 114 0.65 -20.19 -5.16
C ARG A 114 1.54 -20.60 -3.99
N ILE A 115 1.00 -20.56 -2.76
CA ILE A 115 1.75 -21.00 -1.57
C ILE A 115 1.97 -22.52 -1.60
N ARG A 116 0.93 -23.30 -1.93
CA ARG A 116 1.05 -24.77 -2.06
C ARG A 116 2.12 -25.16 -3.08
N GLU A 117 2.05 -24.57 -4.26
CA GLU A 117 3.04 -24.79 -5.33
C GLU A 117 4.47 -24.43 -4.89
N ARG A 118 4.63 -23.29 -4.17
CA ARG A 118 5.94 -22.82 -3.75
C ARG A 118 6.56 -23.63 -2.61
N LEU A 119 5.74 -24.17 -1.72
CA LEU A 119 6.18 -24.97 -0.57
C LEU A 119 6.16 -26.47 -0.85
N ASP A 120 5.62 -26.89 -2.00
CA ASP A 120 5.36 -28.30 -2.34
C ASP A 120 4.63 -29.05 -1.22
N ARG A 121 3.51 -28.43 -0.74
CA ARG A 121 2.68 -28.96 0.34
C ARG A 121 1.19 -28.77 0.04
N ASP A 122 0.41 -29.84 0.26
CA ASP A 122 -1.05 -29.80 0.09
C ASP A 122 -1.77 -29.18 1.28
N GLU A 123 -1.27 -29.44 2.49
CA GLU A 123 -1.85 -28.90 3.72
C GLU A 123 -1.09 -27.66 4.19
N LEU A 124 -1.83 -26.57 4.41
CA LEU A 124 -1.29 -25.31 4.89
C LEU A 124 -2.07 -24.86 6.13
N ALA A 125 -1.34 -24.40 7.15
CA ALA A 125 -1.90 -23.68 8.28
C ALA A 125 -1.67 -22.17 8.08
N PHE A 126 -2.69 -21.36 8.38
CA PHE A 126 -2.62 -19.91 8.32
C PHE A 126 -2.90 -19.30 9.69
N SER A 127 -2.16 -18.25 10.05
CA SER A 127 -2.56 -17.32 11.10
C SER A 127 -3.41 -16.23 10.45
N ALA A 128 -4.62 -16.02 10.95
CA ALA A 128 -5.52 -14.97 10.48
C ALA A 128 -5.68 -13.92 11.58
N GLU A 129 -5.40 -12.68 11.25
CA GLU A 129 -5.40 -11.56 12.19
C GLU A 129 -6.16 -10.37 11.59
N PRO A 130 -6.82 -9.52 12.41
CA PRO A 130 -7.36 -8.25 11.95
C PRO A 130 -6.24 -7.35 11.41
N LYS A 131 -6.48 -6.71 10.27
CA LYS A 131 -5.61 -5.64 9.79
C LYS A 131 -5.98 -4.35 10.52
N LEU A 132 -5.19 -3.99 11.52
CA LEU A 132 -5.34 -2.71 12.21
C LEU A 132 -4.75 -1.58 11.34
N ASP A 133 -5.43 -0.46 11.31
CA ASP A 133 -4.97 0.75 10.65
C ASP A 133 -4.39 1.74 11.65
N GLY A 134 -3.20 2.24 11.35
CA GLY A 134 -2.46 3.18 12.18
C GLY A 134 -1.18 3.63 11.48
N LEU A 135 -0.08 3.65 12.21
CA LEU A 135 1.24 3.98 11.68
C LEU A 135 2.12 2.74 11.65
N ALA A 136 2.53 2.33 10.45
CA ALA A 136 3.48 1.24 10.28
C ALA A 136 4.87 1.66 10.77
N ILE A 137 5.41 0.91 11.73
CA ILE A 137 6.65 1.21 12.44
C ILE A 137 7.60 0.03 12.35
N SER A 138 8.89 0.31 12.22
CA SER A 138 9.99 -0.63 12.46
C SER A 138 10.63 -0.32 13.81
N LEU A 139 10.72 -1.32 14.68
CA LEU A 139 11.45 -1.27 15.94
C LEU A 139 12.75 -2.07 15.78
N ARG A 140 13.88 -1.44 16.04
CA ARG A 140 15.19 -2.09 15.99
C ARG A 140 15.74 -2.27 17.40
N TYR A 141 16.10 -3.51 17.71
CA TYR A 141 16.79 -3.91 18.93
C TYR A 141 18.20 -4.38 18.59
N GLU A 142 19.18 -3.96 19.37
CA GLU A 142 20.55 -4.46 19.32
C GLU A 142 20.94 -5.03 20.68
N ASP A 143 21.45 -6.24 20.68
CA ASP A 143 21.78 -7.00 21.91
C ASP A 143 20.60 -6.98 22.94
N GLY A 144 19.37 -7.03 22.43
CA GLY A 144 18.14 -7.03 23.23
C GLY A 144 17.67 -5.63 23.70
N VAL A 145 18.39 -4.55 23.39
CA VAL A 145 18.03 -3.17 23.78
C VAL A 145 17.38 -2.43 22.61
N PHE A 146 16.29 -1.72 22.87
CA PHE A 146 15.63 -0.86 21.87
C PHE A 146 16.50 0.35 21.53
N VAL A 147 17.00 0.40 20.30
CA VAL A 147 17.92 1.45 19.85
C VAL A 147 17.29 2.43 18.87
N GLN A 148 16.34 2.00 18.05
CA GLN A 148 15.77 2.84 17.01
C GLN A 148 14.34 2.42 16.66
N GLY A 149 13.49 3.43 16.45
CA GLY A 149 12.17 3.27 15.86
C GLY A 149 11.97 4.22 14.70
N ALA A 150 11.43 3.69 13.60
CA ALA A 150 11.23 4.46 12.39
C ALA A 150 9.85 4.21 11.76
N THR A 151 9.26 5.24 11.17
CA THR A 151 8.05 5.10 10.34
C THR A 151 8.39 4.34 9.06
N ARG A 152 7.38 3.76 8.40
CA ARG A 152 7.58 3.11 7.10
C ARG A 152 8.11 4.08 6.04
N GLY A 153 7.61 5.33 6.03
CA GLY A 153 7.91 6.30 4.99
C GLY A 153 7.51 5.78 3.61
N ASP A 154 8.41 5.89 2.64
CA ASP A 154 8.24 5.37 1.27
C ASP A 154 8.60 3.87 1.13
N GLY A 155 8.84 3.20 2.25
CA GLY A 155 9.25 1.80 2.30
C GLY A 155 10.76 1.57 2.26
N ALA A 156 11.55 2.49 1.72
CA ALA A 156 13.01 2.48 1.74
C ALA A 156 13.56 3.38 2.84
N THR A 157 12.93 4.55 3.05
CA THR A 157 13.35 5.57 4.01
C THR A 157 12.14 6.01 4.84
N GLY A 158 12.29 5.99 6.16
CA GLY A 158 11.29 6.46 7.12
C GLY A 158 11.83 7.61 7.97
N GLU A 159 11.04 8.04 8.94
CA GLU A 159 11.39 9.08 9.91
C GLU A 159 11.75 8.46 11.25
N ASN A 160 12.79 8.98 11.91
CA ASN A 160 13.20 8.54 13.24
C ASN A 160 12.21 9.05 14.29
N VAL A 161 11.42 8.16 14.83
CA VAL A 161 10.41 8.43 15.87
C VAL A 161 10.73 7.72 17.18
N THR A 162 11.99 7.35 17.40
CA THR A 162 12.45 6.60 18.59
C THR A 162 12.00 7.25 19.88
N ALA A 163 12.15 8.58 20.03
CA ALA A 163 11.75 9.30 21.24
C ALA A 163 10.23 9.22 21.50
N ASN A 164 9.42 9.27 20.42
CA ASN A 164 7.98 9.14 20.52
C ASN A 164 7.58 7.72 20.94
N LEU A 165 8.20 6.69 20.34
CA LEU A 165 7.91 5.28 20.63
C LEU A 165 8.26 4.90 22.08
N ARG A 166 9.29 5.52 22.66
CA ARG A 166 9.64 5.33 24.07
C ARG A 166 8.56 5.79 25.05
N THR A 167 7.65 6.64 24.63
CA THR A 167 6.49 7.03 25.46
C THR A 167 5.40 5.94 25.50
N ILE A 168 5.47 4.94 24.64
CA ILE A 168 4.49 3.86 24.56
C ILE A 168 4.92 2.72 25.48
N SER A 169 4.30 2.62 26.64
CA SER A 169 4.71 1.70 27.71
C SER A 169 4.69 0.20 27.37
N VAL A 170 3.93 -0.21 26.34
CA VAL A 170 3.88 -1.59 25.87
C VAL A 170 5.08 -1.97 24.97
N ILE A 171 5.85 -1.01 24.49
CA ILE A 171 7.08 -1.24 23.76
C ILE A 171 8.21 -1.46 24.79
N PRO A 172 8.79 -2.67 24.87
CA PRO A 172 9.85 -2.94 25.85
C PRO A 172 11.15 -2.22 25.46
N GLU A 173 11.75 -1.51 26.39
CA GLU A 173 13.10 -0.94 26.24
C GLU A 173 14.18 -2.03 26.15
N THR A 174 13.91 -3.20 26.78
CA THR A 174 14.79 -4.36 26.75
C THR A 174 13.96 -5.62 26.58
N LEU A 175 14.37 -6.47 25.67
CA LEU A 175 13.72 -7.76 25.43
C LEU A 175 13.92 -8.67 26.65
N LYS A 176 12.87 -9.45 26.96
CA LYS A 176 12.90 -10.44 28.04
C LYS A 176 13.28 -11.82 27.47
N GLY A 177 13.89 -12.65 28.29
CA GLY A 177 14.31 -13.99 27.91
C GLY A 177 15.72 -14.02 27.30
N GLU A 178 16.03 -15.08 26.58
CA GLU A 178 17.33 -15.33 25.98
C GLU A 178 17.18 -15.88 24.57
N GLY A 179 18.25 -15.85 23.77
CA GLY A 179 18.28 -16.47 22.44
C GLY A 179 17.82 -15.55 21.30
N TRP A 180 17.62 -14.27 21.54
CA TRP A 180 17.38 -13.32 20.46
C TRP A 180 18.64 -13.06 19.62
N PRO A 181 18.49 -12.71 18.33
CA PRO A 181 19.62 -12.37 17.48
C PRO A 181 20.27 -11.06 17.95
N LYS A 182 21.55 -10.86 17.61
CA LYS A 182 22.29 -9.64 17.92
C LYS A 182 21.57 -8.38 17.44
N VAL A 183 20.91 -8.47 16.27
CA VAL A 183 20.03 -7.43 15.72
C VAL A 183 18.68 -8.07 15.45
N LEU A 184 17.63 -7.49 16.01
CA LEU A 184 16.24 -7.87 15.77
C LEU A 184 15.46 -6.65 15.28
N GLU A 185 14.80 -6.76 14.13
CA GLU A 185 13.81 -5.80 13.67
C GLU A 185 12.42 -6.37 13.81
N VAL A 186 11.53 -5.61 14.47
CA VAL A 186 10.12 -5.94 14.63
C VAL A 186 9.30 -4.92 13.87
N ARG A 187 8.44 -5.38 12.97
CA ARG A 187 7.49 -4.53 12.25
C ARG A 187 6.14 -4.62 12.94
N CYS A 188 5.58 -3.49 13.23
CA CYS A 188 4.32 -3.39 13.96
C CYS A 188 3.49 -2.20 13.47
N GLU A 189 2.27 -2.14 13.97
CA GLU A 189 1.35 -1.04 13.74
C GLU A 189 1.11 -0.32 15.08
N VAL A 190 1.32 0.99 15.09
CA VAL A 190 0.96 1.85 16.23
C VAL A 190 -0.39 2.48 15.91
N TYR A 191 -1.37 2.24 16.74
CA TYR A 191 -2.73 2.76 16.60
C TYR A 191 -3.24 3.35 17.91
N MET A 192 -4.22 4.22 17.80
CA MET A 192 -4.93 4.79 18.95
C MET A 192 -6.31 4.17 19.04
N ALA A 193 -6.68 3.65 20.22
CA ALA A 193 -8.02 3.16 20.44
C ALA A 193 -9.04 4.32 20.33
N ARG A 194 -10.20 4.06 19.73
CA ARG A 194 -11.22 5.10 19.50
C ARG A 194 -11.63 5.83 20.78
N ALA A 195 -11.80 5.08 21.88
CA ALA A 195 -12.13 5.66 23.18
C ALA A 195 -11.03 6.58 23.76
N ASP A 196 -9.77 6.38 23.37
CA ASP A 196 -8.66 7.24 23.77
C ASP A 196 -8.60 8.48 22.90
N PHE A 197 -8.86 8.35 21.60
CA PHE A 197 -8.97 9.47 20.69
C PHE A 197 -10.12 10.42 21.04
N GLU A 198 -11.29 9.89 21.44
CA GLU A 198 -12.47 10.69 21.84
C GLU A 198 -12.27 11.46 23.16
N ARG A 199 -11.24 11.09 23.95
CA ARG A 199 -10.88 11.80 25.21
C ARG A 199 -9.86 12.91 25.01
N TRP A 200 -9.29 13.00 23.83
CA TRP A 200 -8.25 13.96 23.47
C TRP A 200 -8.86 15.24 22.87
#